data_7032bb2c1d323c06df0db941e16ce24b
#
_entry.id   7032bb2c1d323c06df0db941e16ce24b
#
_cell.length_a   1.000
_cell.length_b   1.000
_cell.length_c   1.000
_cell.angle_alpha   90.00
_cell.angle_beta   90.00
_cell.angle_gamma   90.00
#
_symmetry.space_group_name_H-M   'P 1'
#
loop_
_entity.id
_entity.type
_entity.pdbx_description
1 polymer ?
#
loop_
_entity_poly.entity_id
_entity_poly.type
_entity_poly.pdbx_seq_one_letter_code
_entity_poly.pdbx_strand_id
1 'polypeptide(L)'
;MKPYDLPDARGHFGPYGGTFVSETLMHALEELRLAYAKYQKDPEFVAEFKRELKHFVGRPSPVYHAKRWSEQLGGAQIWFKREDLNHTGAHKVNNTIGQALLAKRMGKPRVIAETGAGQHGVATATVCARFGMKCVVYMGSTDIVRQVQNVYRMKLLGAEVVPVESGSKTLKDALNEAMRDWVTNVEDTFYIIGTVAGPHPYPMMVRDFNSVVGQECLWQMPEVVGRQPDYVVACVGGGSNALGIFHPYIPYEDVKLVGVEAGGDGIASGRHAASLTAGTPGVLHGNRTYLLQDANGQIIDTHSVSAGLDYPGVGPEHAWLKDSGRATYVPINDTETLAAFHTCCRIEGIIPALETSHALAYAAKLAPTLPKDKVILVNLSGRGDKDMQTVAERDGLKV
;
A
#
# COMPACT_ATOMS: atom_id res chain seq x y z
N MET A 1 25.47 -8.45 -7.49
CA MET A 1 24.12 -7.89 -7.64
C MET A 1 24.19 -6.71 -8.59
N LYS A 2 23.33 -6.63 -9.61
CA LYS A 2 23.22 -5.43 -10.44
C LYS A 2 22.53 -4.34 -9.63
N PRO A 3 23.03 -3.10 -9.61
CA PRO A 3 22.33 -2.01 -8.93
C PRO A 3 20.98 -1.78 -9.61
N TYR A 4 19.94 -1.52 -8.79
CA TYR A 4 18.62 -1.14 -9.26
C TYR A 4 18.48 0.38 -9.09
N ASP A 5 18.63 1.12 -10.18
CA ASP A 5 18.76 2.59 -10.18
C ASP A 5 17.49 3.31 -10.72
N LEU A 6 16.31 2.65 -10.65
CA LEU A 6 15.07 3.27 -11.08
C LEU A 6 14.33 3.97 -9.93
N PRO A 7 13.59 5.04 -10.22
CA PRO A 7 13.30 5.62 -11.55
C PRO A 7 14.47 6.44 -12.12
N ASP A 8 14.40 6.74 -13.41
CA ASP A 8 15.29 7.70 -14.05
C ASP A 8 15.11 9.13 -13.51
N ALA A 9 15.94 10.08 -13.95
CA ALA A 9 15.88 11.48 -13.48
C ALA A 9 14.53 12.18 -13.80
N ARG A 10 13.70 11.64 -14.69
CA ARG A 10 12.38 12.13 -15.04
C ARG A 10 11.25 11.34 -14.37
N GLY A 11 11.60 10.40 -13.48
CA GLY A 11 10.64 9.60 -12.73
C GLY A 11 10.06 8.42 -13.48
N HIS A 12 10.78 7.89 -14.49
CA HIS A 12 10.32 6.73 -15.23
C HIS A 12 10.93 5.42 -14.75
N PHE A 13 10.11 4.39 -14.71
CA PHE A 13 10.45 2.97 -14.56
C PHE A 13 10.25 2.31 -15.92
N GLY A 14 11.26 2.35 -16.80
CA GLY A 14 11.10 1.99 -18.20
C GLY A 14 10.05 2.90 -18.89
N PRO A 15 8.97 2.34 -19.49
CA PRO A 15 7.93 3.14 -20.13
C PRO A 15 6.88 3.70 -19.14
N TYR A 16 6.96 3.37 -17.86
CA TYR A 16 5.98 3.73 -16.83
C TYR A 16 6.48 4.87 -15.93
N GLY A 17 5.57 5.49 -15.18
CA GLY A 17 5.88 6.62 -14.32
C GLY A 17 5.72 7.97 -15.01
N GLY A 18 6.63 8.90 -14.73
CA GLY A 18 6.63 10.26 -15.29
C GLY A 18 5.70 11.22 -14.55
N THR A 19 5.40 12.36 -15.19
CA THR A 19 4.61 13.46 -14.61
C THR A 19 3.58 13.93 -15.62
N PHE A 20 2.37 13.38 -15.55
CA PHE A 20 1.26 13.65 -16.45
C PHE A 20 0.19 14.45 -15.71
N VAL A 21 0.49 15.71 -15.41
CA VAL A 21 -0.37 16.63 -14.66
C VAL A 21 -0.57 17.92 -15.42
N SER A 22 -1.52 18.75 -14.98
CA SER A 22 -1.67 20.11 -15.48
C SER A 22 -0.45 20.97 -15.14
N GLU A 23 -0.16 21.99 -15.95
CA GLU A 23 0.97 22.91 -15.75
C GLU A 23 0.96 23.57 -14.36
N THR A 24 -0.21 23.78 -13.79
CA THR A 24 -0.40 24.40 -12.47
C THR A 24 0.23 23.60 -11.33
N LEU A 25 0.42 22.26 -11.48
CA LEU A 25 1.09 21.41 -10.48
C LEU A 25 2.60 21.26 -10.71
N MET A 26 3.13 21.65 -11.87
CA MET A 26 4.53 21.40 -12.19
C MET A 26 5.49 22.09 -11.20
N HIS A 27 5.18 23.33 -10.78
CA HIS A 27 6.00 24.04 -9.79
C HIS A 27 6.01 23.33 -8.42
N ALA A 28 4.85 22.92 -7.93
CA ALA A 28 4.74 22.21 -6.64
C ALA A 28 5.44 20.85 -6.66
N LEU A 29 5.38 20.13 -7.78
CA LEU A 29 6.09 18.86 -7.94
C LEU A 29 7.59 19.05 -8.02
N GLU A 30 8.07 20.12 -8.67
CA GLU A 30 9.49 20.43 -8.70
C GLU A 30 10.01 20.85 -7.33
N GLU A 31 9.27 21.69 -6.58
CA GLU A 31 9.57 22.02 -5.18
C GLU A 31 9.70 20.74 -4.33
N LEU A 32 8.73 19.82 -4.46
CA LEU A 32 8.73 18.54 -3.76
C LEU A 32 9.93 17.67 -4.16
N ARG A 33 10.21 17.56 -5.45
CA ARG A 33 11.34 16.78 -5.99
C ARG A 33 12.69 17.27 -5.43
N LEU A 34 12.89 18.58 -5.44
CA LEU A 34 14.11 19.19 -4.92
C LEU A 34 14.24 19.03 -3.40
N ALA A 35 13.14 19.24 -2.66
CA ALA A 35 13.10 19.03 -1.22
C ALA A 35 13.41 17.56 -0.88
N TYR A 36 12.77 16.60 -1.56
CA TYR A 36 13.02 15.19 -1.32
C TYR A 36 14.47 14.80 -1.65
N ALA A 37 14.99 15.22 -2.81
CA ALA A 37 16.39 14.97 -3.19
C ALA A 37 17.42 15.50 -2.18
N LYS A 38 17.11 16.63 -1.53
CA LYS A 38 17.92 17.21 -0.44
C LYS A 38 17.79 16.38 0.83
N TYR A 39 16.57 16.20 1.33
CA TYR A 39 16.34 15.67 2.68
C TYR A 39 16.54 14.16 2.78
N GLN A 40 16.34 13.37 1.72
CA GLN A 40 16.64 11.93 1.73
C GLN A 40 18.10 11.60 2.06
N LYS A 41 19.02 12.57 1.84
CA LYS A 41 20.47 12.45 2.12
C LYS A 41 20.91 13.24 3.36
N ASP A 42 20.03 14.03 3.93
CA ASP A 42 20.31 14.85 5.11
C ASP A 42 20.40 13.95 6.35
N PRO A 43 21.56 13.91 7.05
CA PRO A 43 21.73 13.04 8.21
C PRO A 43 20.77 13.36 9.37
N GLU A 44 20.37 14.62 9.56
CA GLU A 44 19.43 15.00 10.61
C GLU A 44 18.03 14.53 10.29
N PHE A 45 17.57 14.69 9.02
CA PHE A 45 16.29 14.19 8.57
C PHE A 45 16.21 12.66 8.70
N VAL A 46 17.24 11.96 8.24
CA VAL A 46 17.31 10.49 8.30
C VAL A 46 17.31 10.01 9.77
N ALA A 47 18.04 10.69 10.64
CA ALA A 47 18.06 10.37 12.07
C ALA A 47 16.71 10.63 12.74
N GLU A 48 16.03 11.74 12.42
CA GLU A 48 14.69 12.07 12.91
C GLU A 48 13.67 11.03 12.42
N PHE A 49 13.69 10.69 11.13
CA PHE A 49 12.82 9.64 10.57
C PHE A 49 13.01 8.30 11.27
N LYS A 50 14.24 7.84 11.44
CA LYS A 50 14.56 6.59 12.15
C LYS A 50 14.11 6.61 13.62
N ARG A 51 14.25 7.76 14.30
CA ARG A 51 13.80 7.94 15.68
C ARG A 51 12.28 7.81 15.78
N GLU A 52 11.52 8.46 14.89
CA GLU A 52 10.07 8.36 14.85
C GLU A 52 9.61 6.93 14.50
N LEU A 53 10.25 6.27 13.54
CA LEU A 53 9.97 4.87 13.24
C LEU A 53 10.18 3.97 14.47
N LYS A 54 11.25 4.18 15.23
CA LYS A 54 11.57 3.36 16.41
C LYS A 54 10.64 3.65 17.59
N HIS A 55 10.47 4.92 17.96
CA HIS A 55 9.85 5.27 19.24
C HIS A 55 8.37 5.61 19.14
N PHE A 56 7.89 6.02 17.97
CA PHE A 56 6.49 6.35 17.74
C PHE A 56 5.75 5.25 16.96
N VAL A 57 6.36 4.71 15.91
CA VAL A 57 5.74 3.63 15.12
C VAL A 57 5.90 2.26 15.79
N GLY A 58 6.97 2.03 16.55
CA GLY A 58 7.23 0.78 17.25
C GLY A 58 8.05 -0.22 16.43
N ARG A 59 8.87 0.27 15.47
CA ARG A 59 9.71 -0.58 14.64
C ARG A 59 11.02 -1.01 15.36
N PRO A 60 11.64 -2.15 14.96
CA PRO A 60 11.26 -3.03 13.87
C PRO A 60 10.00 -3.87 14.17
N SER A 61 9.13 -4.06 13.15
CA SER A 61 8.04 -5.02 13.26
C SER A 61 8.60 -6.45 13.22
N PRO A 62 8.04 -7.40 14.00
CA PRO A 62 8.59 -8.76 14.06
C PRO A 62 8.29 -9.58 12.79
N VAL A 63 9.12 -10.61 12.58
CA VAL A 63 8.82 -11.73 11.68
C VAL A 63 8.27 -12.87 12.52
N TYR A 64 7.14 -13.45 12.11
CA TYR A 64 6.40 -14.48 12.84
C TYR A 64 6.25 -15.75 12.01
N HIS A 65 6.59 -16.90 12.59
CA HIS A 65 6.37 -18.20 11.94
C HIS A 65 4.91 -18.66 12.14
N ALA A 66 4.14 -18.69 11.06
CA ALA A 66 2.78 -19.26 11.07
C ALA A 66 2.88 -20.81 11.07
N LYS A 67 3.40 -21.34 12.20
CA LYS A 67 3.81 -22.75 12.34
C LYS A 67 2.63 -23.70 12.18
N ARG A 68 1.53 -23.42 12.88
CA ARG A 68 0.33 -24.29 12.84
C ARG A 68 -0.28 -24.33 11.45
N TRP A 69 -0.31 -23.19 10.78
CA TRP A 69 -0.84 -23.13 9.42
C TRP A 69 0.09 -23.82 8.43
N SER A 70 1.40 -23.65 8.53
CA SER A 70 2.39 -24.37 7.73
C SER A 70 2.28 -25.88 7.89
N GLU A 71 2.16 -26.37 9.14
CA GLU A 71 1.97 -27.80 9.45
C GLU A 71 0.67 -28.36 8.84
N GLN A 72 -0.43 -27.60 8.90
CA GLN A 72 -1.71 -28.00 8.33
C GLN A 72 -1.65 -28.10 6.80
N LEU A 73 -0.93 -27.20 6.13
CA LEU A 73 -0.78 -27.20 4.68
C LEU A 73 0.20 -28.27 4.19
N GLY A 74 1.16 -28.66 4.99
CA GLY A 74 2.06 -29.78 4.74
C GLY A 74 3.21 -29.54 3.75
N GLY A 75 3.33 -28.31 3.19
CA GLY A 75 4.39 -27.89 2.26
C GLY A 75 5.35 -26.86 2.86
N ALA A 76 5.63 -25.80 2.10
CA ALA A 76 6.54 -24.73 2.50
C ALA A 76 6.11 -24.04 3.80
N GLN A 77 7.09 -23.50 4.52
CA GLN A 77 6.88 -22.72 5.73
C GLN A 77 6.35 -21.34 5.38
N ILE A 78 5.32 -20.88 6.10
CA ILE A 78 4.76 -19.54 5.96
C ILE A 78 5.22 -18.68 7.13
N TRP A 79 5.77 -17.51 6.79
CA TRP A 79 6.24 -16.51 7.74
C TRP A 79 5.55 -15.18 7.45
N PHE A 80 5.20 -14.41 8.50
CA PHE A 80 4.54 -13.12 8.38
C PHE A 80 5.49 -12.00 8.80
N LYS A 81 5.65 -10.98 7.97
CA LYS A 81 6.16 -9.68 8.41
C LYS A 81 4.99 -8.89 8.99
N ARG A 82 5.01 -8.64 10.31
CA ARG A 82 3.87 -8.18 11.12
C ARG A 82 3.73 -6.65 11.11
N GLU A 83 3.36 -6.07 9.96
CA GLU A 83 3.08 -4.63 9.85
C GLU A 83 1.75 -4.21 10.53
N ASP A 84 0.90 -5.15 10.87
CA ASP A 84 -0.31 -4.99 11.68
C ASP A 84 -0.02 -4.58 13.13
N LEU A 85 1.20 -4.79 13.62
CA LEU A 85 1.64 -4.41 14.96
C LEU A 85 2.20 -3.00 15.07
N ASN A 86 2.38 -2.31 13.94
CA ASN A 86 2.78 -0.91 13.95
C ASN A 86 1.72 -0.02 14.61
N HIS A 87 2.14 1.12 15.12
CA HIS A 87 1.20 2.18 15.48
C HIS A 87 0.27 2.49 14.31
N THR A 88 -1.01 2.71 14.55
CA THR A 88 -2.12 2.77 13.58
C THR A 88 -2.60 1.42 13.02
N GLY A 89 -1.86 0.33 13.24
CA GLY A 89 -2.26 -1.02 12.87
C GLY A 89 -2.03 -1.40 11.41
N ALA A 90 -1.13 -0.71 10.69
CA ALA A 90 -0.78 -1.01 9.30
C ALA A 90 0.57 -0.40 8.89
N HIS A 91 1.05 -0.78 7.68
CA HIS A 91 2.28 -0.25 7.09
C HIS A 91 2.22 1.25 6.73
N LYS A 92 1.03 1.82 6.59
CA LYS A 92 0.82 3.21 6.09
C LYS A 92 1.58 4.27 6.89
N VAL A 93 1.73 4.08 8.19
CA VAL A 93 2.42 5.02 9.07
C VAL A 93 3.90 5.21 8.69
N ASN A 94 4.56 4.22 8.09
CA ASN A 94 5.96 4.33 7.66
C ASN A 94 6.13 5.47 6.64
N ASN A 95 5.25 5.49 5.65
CA ASN A 95 5.24 6.51 4.61
C ASN A 95 4.78 7.87 5.15
N THR A 96 3.69 7.91 5.91
CA THR A 96 3.11 9.18 6.37
C THR A 96 4.04 9.93 7.32
N ILE A 97 4.84 9.23 8.17
CA ILE A 97 5.89 9.85 8.99
C ILE A 97 6.92 10.55 8.11
N GLY A 98 7.42 9.89 7.06
CA GLY A 98 8.42 10.46 6.16
C GLY A 98 7.91 11.69 5.43
N GLN A 99 6.70 11.60 4.86
CA GLN A 99 6.08 12.72 4.15
C GLN A 99 5.73 13.88 5.09
N ALA A 100 5.24 13.62 6.30
CA ALA A 100 4.94 14.68 7.28
C ALA A 100 6.20 15.40 7.75
N LEU A 101 7.32 14.71 7.98
CA LEU A 101 8.59 15.33 8.27
C LEU A 101 9.08 16.18 7.10
N LEU A 102 8.88 15.72 5.86
CA LEU A 102 9.22 16.50 4.66
C LEU A 102 8.34 17.75 4.55
N ALA A 103 7.03 17.65 4.75
CA ALA A 103 6.10 18.77 4.79
C ALA A 103 6.53 19.82 5.81
N LYS A 104 6.93 19.39 7.01
CA LYS A 104 7.47 20.27 8.05
C LYS A 104 8.75 20.98 7.62
N ARG A 105 9.69 20.29 6.96
CA ARG A 105 10.92 20.89 6.42
C ARG A 105 10.65 21.89 5.28
N MET A 106 9.57 21.67 4.53
CA MET A 106 9.10 22.57 3.46
C MET A 106 8.27 23.76 3.99
N GLY A 107 7.98 23.81 5.29
CA GLY A 107 7.19 24.89 5.90
C GLY A 107 5.69 24.84 5.54
N LYS A 108 5.15 23.69 5.14
CA LYS A 108 3.74 23.52 4.78
C LYS A 108 2.91 23.24 6.04
N PRO A 109 2.05 24.19 6.50
CA PRO A 109 1.29 24.03 7.74
C PRO A 109 0.04 23.17 7.61
N ARG A 110 -0.43 22.94 6.37
CA ARG A 110 -1.62 22.17 6.05
C ARG A 110 -1.26 20.91 5.28
N VAL A 111 -1.90 19.83 5.63
CA VAL A 111 -1.75 18.52 4.97
C VAL A 111 -3.11 18.04 4.48
N ILE A 112 -3.14 17.53 3.27
CA ILE A 112 -4.29 16.82 2.73
C ILE A 112 -3.91 15.38 2.40
N ALA A 113 -4.92 14.49 2.41
CA ALA A 113 -4.77 13.11 1.99
C ALA A 113 -6.08 12.59 1.38
N GLU A 114 -5.97 11.55 0.57
CA GLU A 114 -7.07 10.69 0.17
C GLU A 114 -7.12 9.43 1.03
N THR A 115 -8.29 8.78 1.08
CA THR A 115 -8.37 7.44 1.70
C THR A 115 -9.56 6.65 1.16
N GLY A 116 -9.41 5.33 1.03
CA GLY A 116 -10.47 4.37 0.76
C GLY A 116 -10.83 3.59 2.03
N ALA A 117 -10.07 2.57 2.40
CA ALA A 117 -10.27 1.80 3.64
C ALA A 117 -10.09 2.61 4.94
N GLY A 118 -9.69 3.87 4.86
CA GLY A 118 -9.48 4.75 6.00
C GLY A 118 -8.10 4.61 6.67
N GLN A 119 -7.33 3.58 6.40
CA GLN A 119 -6.04 3.37 7.07
C GLN A 119 -5.00 4.45 6.73
N HIS A 120 -4.97 4.91 5.48
CA HIS A 120 -4.11 6.03 5.09
C HIS A 120 -4.54 7.33 5.76
N GLY A 121 -5.85 7.61 5.77
CA GLY A 121 -6.41 8.78 6.46
C GLY A 121 -6.10 8.78 7.96
N VAL A 122 -6.26 7.64 8.64
CA VAL A 122 -5.88 7.49 10.06
C VAL A 122 -4.39 7.73 10.27
N ALA A 123 -3.52 7.13 9.42
CA ALA A 123 -2.09 7.33 9.52
C ALA A 123 -1.70 8.81 9.30
N THR A 124 -2.31 9.48 8.31
CA THR A 124 -2.08 10.90 8.05
C THR A 124 -2.58 11.77 9.19
N ALA A 125 -3.80 11.55 9.69
CA ALA A 125 -4.32 12.27 10.85
C ALA A 125 -3.42 12.10 12.08
N THR A 126 -2.90 10.89 12.30
CA THR A 126 -1.99 10.56 13.40
C THR A 126 -0.71 11.38 13.34
N VAL A 127 -0.05 11.43 12.18
CA VAL A 127 1.21 12.18 12.04
C VAL A 127 0.97 13.69 12.06
N CYS A 128 -0.16 14.18 11.52
CA CYS A 128 -0.54 15.58 11.62
C CYS A 128 -0.79 16.01 13.06
N ALA A 129 -1.50 15.21 13.85
CA ALA A 129 -1.66 15.42 15.29
C ALA A 129 -0.31 15.44 16.01
N ARG A 130 0.59 14.47 15.69
CA ARG A 130 1.95 14.37 16.24
C ARG A 130 2.80 15.60 16.00
N PHE A 131 2.67 16.23 14.81
CA PHE A 131 3.52 17.36 14.39
C PHE A 131 2.81 18.73 14.43
N GLY A 132 1.55 18.79 14.89
CA GLY A 132 0.79 20.04 15.02
C GLY A 132 0.37 20.65 13.68
N MET A 133 0.07 19.84 12.66
CA MET A 133 -0.36 20.28 11.34
C MET A 133 -1.87 20.20 11.17
N LYS A 134 -2.46 21.11 10.40
CA LYS A 134 -3.86 20.98 9.96
C LYS A 134 -3.98 19.80 9.00
N CYS A 135 -5.03 18.98 9.18
CA CYS A 135 -5.24 17.77 8.39
C CYS A 135 -6.64 17.73 7.79
N VAL A 136 -6.73 17.56 6.46
CA VAL A 136 -7.98 17.33 5.74
C VAL A 136 -7.87 16.02 4.97
N VAL A 137 -8.84 15.12 5.14
CA VAL A 137 -8.85 13.82 4.50
C VAL A 137 -10.09 13.70 3.61
N TYR A 138 -9.87 13.49 2.31
CA TYR A 138 -10.92 13.21 1.33
C TYR A 138 -11.24 11.72 1.32
N MET A 139 -12.52 11.38 1.43
CA MET A 139 -12.97 9.99 1.45
C MET A 139 -14.30 9.86 0.71
N GLY A 140 -14.42 8.88 -0.18
CA GLY A 140 -15.65 8.62 -0.89
C GLY A 140 -16.80 8.28 0.08
N SER A 141 -18.00 8.80 -0.17
CA SER A 141 -19.15 8.60 0.74
C SER A 141 -19.53 7.12 0.88
N THR A 142 -19.32 6.30 -0.16
CA THR A 142 -19.49 4.84 -0.06
C THR A 142 -18.49 4.22 0.93
N ASP A 143 -17.23 4.66 0.88
CA ASP A 143 -16.20 4.16 1.79
C ASP A 143 -16.37 4.66 3.22
N ILE A 144 -16.90 5.88 3.41
CA ILE A 144 -17.25 6.42 4.74
C ILE A 144 -18.22 5.47 5.46
N VAL A 145 -19.23 4.99 4.75
CA VAL A 145 -20.22 4.06 5.33
C VAL A 145 -19.59 2.71 5.68
N ARG A 146 -18.73 2.19 4.81
CA ARG A 146 -18.02 0.91 5.03
C ARG A 146 -17.03 0.96 6.19
N GLN A 147 -16.48 2.14 6.51
CA GLN A 147 -15.30 2.31 7.37
C GLN A 147 -15.51 3.37 8.47
N VAL A 148 -16.71 3.39 9.06
CA VAL A 148 -17.15 4.37 10.10
C VAL A 148 -16.14 4.47 11.26
N GLN A 149 -15.57 3.35 11.71
CA GLN A 149 -14.60 3.35 12.80
C GLN A 149 -13.33 4.15 12.46
N ASN A 150 -12.82 4.03 11.24
CA ASN A 150 -11.67 4.80 10.80
C ASN A 150 -12.00 6.29 10.61
N VAL A 151 -13.21 6.62 10.14
CA VAL A 151 -13.71 8.00 10.09
C VAL A 151 -13.71 8.62 11.48
N TYR A 152 -14.21 7.89 12.47
CA TYR A 152 -14.23 8.37 13.86
C TYR A 152 -12.80 8.56 14.42
N ARG A 153 -11.89 7.62 14.15
CA ARG A 153 -10.47 7.76 14.55
C ARG A 153 -9.82 9.01 13.96
N MET A 154 -10.04 9.31 12.67
CA MET A 154 -9.53 10.53 12.03
C MET A 154 -10.05 11.80 12.71
N LYS A 155 -11.36 11.85 13.03
CA LYS A 155 -11.98 12.98 13.75
C LYS A 155 -11.42 13.13 15.17
N LEU A 156 -11.22 12.03 15.90
CA LEU A 156 -10.58 12.03 17.23
C LEU A 156 -9.16 12.60 17.19
N LEU A 157 -8.43 12.37 16.11
CA LEU A 157 -7.07 12.88 15.87
C LEU A 157 -7.05 14.33 15.36
N GLY A 158 -8.22 14.98 15.27
CA GLY A 158 -8.36 16.38 14.88
C GLY A 158 -8.39 16.61 13.36
N ALA A 159 -8.49 15.57 12.54
CA ALA A 159 -8.61 15.73 11.10
C ALA A 159 -10.05 16.05 10.69
N GLU A 160 -10.20 16.91 9.70
CA GLU A 160 -11.43 17.10 8.94
C GLU A 160 -11.58 15.97 7.92
N VAL A 161 -12.73 15.31 7.89
CA VAL A 161 -13.03 14.28 6.88
C VAL A 161 -14.10 14.83 5.94
N VAL A 162 -13.70 15.02 4.68
CA VAL A 162 -14.56 15.59 3.62
C VAL A 162 -15.12 14.45 2.76
N PRO A 163 -16.46 14.26 2.75
CA PRO A 163 -17.11 13.26 1.93
C PRO A 163 -17.04 13.66 0.45
N VAL A 164 -16.69 12.71 -0.42
CA VAL A 164 -16.68 12.88 -1.88
C VAL A 164 -17.88 12.17 -2.48
N GLU A 165 -18.77 12.96 -3.11
CA GLU A 165 -20.05 12.50 -3.67
C GLU A 165 -20.00 12.31 -5.21
N SER A 166 -18.87 12.62 -5.85
CA SER A 166 -18.70 12.47 -7.31
C SER A 166 -18.30 11.05 -7.69
N GLY A 167 -18.58 10.67 -8.94
CA GLY A 167 -18.17 9.40 -9.53
C GLY A 167 -18.70 8.18 -8.81
N SER A 168 -17.86 7.17 -8.64
CA SER A 168 -18.16 5.93 -7.88
C SER A 168 -18.19 6.14 -6.37
N LYS A 169 -17.83 7.34 -5.88
CA LYS A 169 -17.78 7.69 -4.45
C LYS A 169 -16.83 6.80 -3.64
N THR A 170 -15.71 6.43 -4.24
CA THR A 170 -14.67 5.56 -3.68
C THR A 170 -13.29 6.22 -3.73
N LEU A 171 -12.23 5.47 -3.43
CA LEU A 171 -10.84 5.94 -3.38
C LEU A 171 -10.41 6.72 -4.63
N LYS A 172 -10.81 6.29 -5.84
CA LYS A 172 -10.45 6.98 -7.10
C LYS A 172 -10.93 8.44 -7.09
N ASP A 173 -12.17 8.67 -6.66
CA ASP A 173 -12.76 10.00 -6.64
C ASP A 173 -12.24 10.85 -5.48
N ALA A 174 -11.91 10.22 -4.36
CA ALA A 174 -11.21 10.89 -3.25
C ALA A 174 -9.82 11.41 -3.70
N LEU A 175 -9.06 10.64 -4.49
CA LEU A 175 -7.81 11.08 -5.11
C LEU A 175 -8.02 12.30 -6.02
N ASN A 176 -9.04 12.25 -6.87
CA ASN A 176 -9.36 13.37 -7.77
C ASN A 176 -9.67 14.66 -7.00
N GLU A 177 -10.42 14.55 -5.89
CA GLU A 177 -10.79 15.72 -5.08
C GLU A 177 -9.60 16.28 -4.30
N ALA A 178 -8.78 15.41 -3.72
CA ALA A 178 -7.53 15.82 -3.07
C ALA A 178 -6.59 16.53 -4.06
N MET A 179 -6.49 16.07 -5.30
CA MET A 179 -5.71 16.74 -6.33
C MET A 179 -6.27 18.12 -6.70
N ARG A 180 -7.60 18.30 -6.74
CA ARG A 180 -8.23 19.62 -6.98
C ARG A 180 -7.93 20.60 -5.85
N ASP A 181 -8.05 20.15 -4.60
CA ASP A 181 -7.68 20.97 -3.44
C ASP A 181 -6.19 21.36 -3.52
N TRP A 182 -5.32 20.38 -3.83
CA TRP A 182 -3.90 20.65 -3.92
C TRP A 182 -3.54 21.72 -4.95
N VAL A 183 -4.11 21.62 -6.17
CA VAL A 183 -3.94 22.64 -7.22
C VAL A 183 -4.32 24.04 -6.72
N THR A 184 -5.36 24.14 -5.91
CA THR A 184 -5.88 25.41 -5.39
C THR A 184 -5.01 25.98 -4.28
N ASN A 185 -4.38 25.15 -3.47
CA ASN A 185 -3.73 25.51 -2.22
C ASN A 185 -2.24 25.08 -2.15
N VAL A 186 -1.54 25.01 -3.26
CA VAL A 186 -0.16 24.46 -3.35
C VAL A 186 0.86 25.20 -2.47
N GLU A 187 0.64 26.49 -2.19
CA GLU A 187 1.60 27.30 -1.46
C GLU A 187 1.76 26.87 0.00
N ASP A 188 0.66 26.56 0.68
CA ASP A 188 0.63 26.24 2.10
C ASP A 188 0.31 24.78 2.41
N THR A 189 -0.05 23.99 1.40
CA THR A 189 -0.58 22.64 1.53
C THR A 189 0.37 21.59 0.97
N PHE A 190 0.63 20.56 1.77
CA PHE A 190 1.33 19.35 1.34
C PHE A 190 0.33 18.22 1.13
N TYR A 191 0.39 17.57 -0.03
CA TYR A 191 -0.42 16.38 -0.28
C TYR A 191 0.37 15.12 0.12
N ILE A 192 -0.11 14.41 1.15
CA ILE A 192 0.44 13.10 1.55
C ILE A 192 -0.28 12.01 0.76
N ILE A 193 0.35 11.48 -0.28
CA ILE A 193 -0.18 10.36 -1.08
C ILE A 193 0.09 9.04 -0.35
N GLY A 194 -0.96 8.20 -0.25
CA GLY A 194 -0.94 6.96 0.52
C GLY A 194 -0.42 5.73 -0.22
N THR A 195 -0.09 5.85 -1.51
CA THR A 195 0.34 4.74 -2.34
C THR A 195 1.50 5.13 -3.26
N VAL A 196 2.10 4.13 -3.91
CA VAL A 196 3.21 4.31 -4.87
C VAL A 196 2.73 4.70 -6.27
N ALA A 197 1.55 5.29 -6.38
CA ALA A 197 1.00 5.90 -7.59
C ALA A 197 1.12 7.42 -7.53
N GLY A 198 0.76 8.10 -8.62
CA GLY A 198 0.84 9.55 -8.71
C GLY A 198 2.02 10.03 -9.53
N PRO A 199 2.13 11.35 -9.76
CA PRO A 199 3.23 11.93 -10.52
C PRO A 199 4.56 11.80 -9.78
N HIS A 200 5.68 11.76 -10.53
CA HIS A 200 7.00 11.86 -9.90
C HIS A 200 7.11 13.16 -9.06
N PRO A 201 7.67 13.12 -7.80
CA PRO A 201 8.45 12.05 -7.21
C PRO A 201 7.70 11.06 -6.31
N TYR A 202 6.36 11.12 -6.23
CA TYR A 202 5.58 10.34 -5.28
C TYR A 202 5.84 8.83 -5.32
N PRO A 203 5.85 8.14 -6.49
CA PRO A 203 6.09 6.69 -6.49
C PRO A 203 7.41 6.31 -5.84
N MET A 204 8.48 7.05 -6.13
CA MET A 204 9.81 6.82 -5.55
C MET A 204 9.82 7.13 -4.05
N MET A 205 9.30 8.29 -3.65
CA MET A 205 9.30 8.75 -2.27
C MET A 205 8.51 7.82 -1.35
N VAL A 206 7.31 7.43 -1.77
CA VAL A 206 6.45 6.51 -0.99
C VAL A 206 7.08 5.13 -0.87
N ARG A 207 7.69 4.61 -1.96
CA ARG A 207 8.48 3.39 -1.95
C ARG A 207 9.61 3.45 -0.93
N ASP A 208 10.40 4.50 -0.99
CA ASP A 208 11.62 4.64 -0.17
C ASP A 208 11.26 4.68 1.33
N PHE A 209 10.24 5.45 1.72
CA PHE A 209 9.78 5.49 3.11
C PHE A 209 9.19 4.15 3.60
N ASN A 210 8.56 3.37 2.71
CA ASN A 210 8.07 2.05 3.06
C ASN A 210 9.16 0.96 2.98
N SER A 211 10.30 1.20 2.33
CA SER A 211 11.36 0.19 2.14
C SER A 211 11.95 -0.33 3.44
N VAL A 212 11.75 0.38 4.55
CA VAL A 212 12.11 -0.09 5.89
C VAL A 212 11.58 -1.49 6.19
N VAL A 213 10.40 -1.86 5.64
CA VAL A 213 9.79 -3.19 5.79
C VAL A 213 10.70 -4.29 5.28
N GLY A 214 11.11 -4.18 4.01
CA GLY A 214 12.03 -5.16 3.40
C GLY A 214 13.45 -5.06 3.93
N GLN A 215 13.93 -3.83 4.24
CA GLN A 215 15.25 -3.64 4.87
C GLN A 215 15.37 -4.41 6.19
N GLU A 216 14.32 -4.39 7.01
CA GLU A 216 14.27 -5.19 8.23
C GLU A 216 14.27 -6.69 7.92
N CYS A 217 13.51 -7.14 6.93
CA CYS A 217 13.47 -8.56 6.55
C CYS A 217 14.83 -9.09 6.11
N LEU A 218 15.69 -8.27 5.45
CA LEU A 218 17.01 -8.71 5.00
C LEU A 218 17.90 -9.19 6.13
N TRP A 219 17.76 -8.66 7.35
CA TRP A 219 18.52 -9.14 8.51
C TRP A 219 17.69 -10.06 9.42
N GLN A 220 16.36 -9.87 9.53
CA GLN A 220 15.50 -10.71 10.36
C GLN A 220 15.38 -12.14 9.82
N MET A 221 15.24 -12.32 8.49
CA MET A 221 15.11 -13.66 7.92
C MET A 221 16.34 -14.54 8.15
N PRO A 222 17.58 -14.08 7.91
CA PRO A 222 18.78 -14.84 8.32
C PRO A 222 18.84 -15.13 9.80
N GLU A 223 18.38 -14.23 10.67
CA GLU A 223 18.36 -14.44 12.13
C GLU A 223 17.40 -15.57 12.54
N VAL A 224 16.18 -15.63 11.98
CA VAL A 224 15.13 -16.57 12.42
C VAL A 224 15.05 -17.84 11.57
N VAL A 225 15.49 -17.81 10.31
CA VAL A 225 15.42 -18.93 9.36
C VAL A 225 16.81 -19.42 8.93
N GLY A 226 17.86 -18.62 9.15
CA GLY A 226 19.23 -18.92 8.70
C GLY A 226 19.52 -18.51 7.24
N ARG A 227 18.53 -17.99 6.48
CA ARG A 227 18.64 -17.60 5.08
C ARG A 227 17.54 -16.64 4.65
N GLN A 228 17.65 -16.11 3.43
CA GLN A 228 16.57 -15.34 2.80
C GLN A 228 15.39 -16.25 2.40
N PRO A 229 14.16 -15.71 2.28
CA PRO A 229 13.00 -16.49 1.85
C PRO A 229 13.13 -16.88 0.37
N ASP A 230 12.44 -17.97 -0.04
CA ASP A 230 12.30 -18.33 -1.45
C ASP A 230 11.26 -17.45 -2.18
N TYR A 231 10.24 -17.03 -1.44
CA TYR A 231 9.16 -16.20 -1.95
C TYR A 231 8.86 -15.04 -0.99
N VAL A 232 8.64 -13.86 -1.54
CA VAL A 232 8.07 -12.71 -0.84
C VAL A 232 6.73 -12.40 -1.48
N VAL A 233 5.65 -12.45 -0.70
CA VAL A 233 4.27 -12.32 -1.15
C VAL A 233 3.63 -11.11 -0.47
N ALA A 234 2.96 -10.25 -1.24
CA ALA A 234 2.24 -9.10 -0.70
C ALA A 234 1.01 -8.77 -1.56
N CYS A 235 -0.06 -8.26 -0.95
CA CYS A 235 -1.22 -7.79 -1.68
C CYS A 235 -0.91 -6.48 -2.43
N VAL A 236 -1.59 -6.27 -3.56
CA VAL A 236 -1.38 -5.11 -4.44
C VAL A 236 -2.73 -4.49 -4.79
N GLY A 237 -2.97 -3.27 -4.26
CA GLY A 237 -3.91 -2.31 -4.80
C GLY A 237 -3.11 -1.24 -5.55
N GLY A 238 -2.91 -0.04 -4.98
CA GLY A 238 -1.87 0.87 -5.47
C GLY A 238 -0.44 0.35 -5.29
N GLY A 239 -0.20 -0.55 -4.31
CA GLY A 239 1.00 -1.37 -4.19
C GLY A 239 2.07 -0.89 -3.21
N SER A 240 1.77 0.07 -2.31
CA SER A 240 2.80 0.63 -1.42
C SER A 240 3.36 -0.38 -0.41
N ASN A 241 2.52 -1.26 0.16
CA ASN A 241 3.01 -2.31 1.06
C ASN A 241 3.91 -3.31 0.33
N ALA A 242 3.51 -3.69 -0.88
CA ALA A 242 4.27 -4.63 -1.69
C ALA A 242 5.63 -4.05 -2.09
N LEU A 243 5.71 -2.82 -2.60
CA LEU A 243 7.01 -2.19 -2.88
C LEU A 243 7.85 -1.97 -1.62
N GLY A 244 7.22 -1.69 -0.48
CA GLY A 244 7.95 -1.58 0.78
C GLY A 244 8.75 -2.83 1.14
N ILE A 245 8.18 -4.01 0.89
CA ILE A 245 8.90 -5.27 1.12
C ILE A 245 9.69 -5.73 -0.12
N PHE A 246 9.21 -5.49 -1.34
CA PHE A 246 9.87 -5.98 -2.57
C PHE A 246 11.14 -5.22 -2.91
N HIS A 247 11.14 -3.88 -2.76
CA HIS A 247 12.23 -3.04 -3.25
C HIS A 247 13.61 -3.48 -2.73
N PRO A 248 13.83 -3.75 -1.42
CA PRO A 248 15.09 -4.27 -0.95
C PRO A 248 15.45 -5.66 -1.47
N TYR A 249 14.46 -6.46 -1.91
CA TYR A 249 14.67 -7.78 -2.49
C TYR A 249 14.82 -7.78 -4.02
N ILE A 250 14.62 -6.65 -4.72
CA ILE A 250 14.79 -6.60 -6.19
C ILE A 250 16.15 -7.14 -6.62
N PRO A 251 17.29 -6.81 -5.95
CA PRO A 251 18.59 -7.32 -6.33
C PRO A 251 18.83 -8.81 -6.02
N TYR A 252 17.95 -9.45 -5.24
CA TYR A 252 18.05 -10.86 -4.86
C TYR A 252 17.28 -11.73 -5.87
N GLU A 253 17.92 -12.08 -6.98
CA GLU A 253 17.28 -12.78 -8.12
C GLU A 253 16.70 -14.16 -7.72
N ASP A 254 17.30 -14.83 -6.73
CA ASP A 254 16.82 -16.12 -6.20
C ASP A 254 15.54 -16.00 -5.37
N VAL A 255 15.19 -14.81 -4.89
CA VAL A 255 13.95 -14.54 -4.17
C VAL A 255 12.84 -14.15 -5.14
N LYS A 256 11.80 -14.96 -5.23
CA LYS A 256 10.64 -14.70 -6.09
C LYS A 256 9.71 -13.69 -5.44
N LEU A 257 9.33 -12.65 -6.18
CA LEU A 257 8.41 -11.61 -5.75
C LEU A 257 7.03 -11.87 -6.35
N VAL A 258 6.00 -11.97 -5.51
CA VAL A 258 4.63 -12.22 -5.96
C VAL A 258 3.67 -11.18 -5.39
N GLY A 259 3.11 -10.37 -6.28
CA GLY A 259 2.03 -9.43 -5.97
C GLY A 259 0.67 -10.11 -6.13
N VAL A 260 -0.20 -9.94 -5.15
CA VAL A 260 -1.53 -10.55 -5.17
C VAL A 260 -2.58 -9.46 -5.30
N GLU A 261 -3.32 -9.51 -6.41
CA GLU A 261 -4.35 -8.53 -6.77
C GLU A 261 -5.75 -9.01 -6.36
N ALA A 262 -6.68 -8.05 -6.19
CA ALA A 262 -8.08 -8.37 -5.90
C ALA A 262 -8.80 -8.88 -7.16
N GLY A 263 -9.05 -10.17 -7.18
CA GLY A 263 -9.82 -10.85 -8.24
C GLY A 263 -11.33 -10.68 -8.13
N GLY A 264 -11.84 -10.05 -7.05
CA GLY A 264 -13.26 -9.74 -6.85
C GLY A 264 -14.16 -10.98 -7.02
N ASP A 265 -15.18 -10.85 -7.85
CA ASP A 265 -16.08 -11.96 -8.22
C ASP A 265 -15.47 -12.88 -9.32
N GLY A 266 -14.17 -12.74 -9.60
CA GLY A 266 -13.43 -13.44 -10.64
C GLY A 266 -13.19 -12.56 -11.88
N ILE A 267 -12.03 -12.72 -12.53
CA ILE A 267 -11.61 -11.88 -13.67
C ILE A 267 -12.65 -11.92 -14.82
N ALA A 268 -13.19 -13.10 -15.12
CA ALA A 268 -14.16 -13.27 -16.20
C ALA A 268 -15.52 -12.56 -15.95
N SER A 269 -15.82 -12.19 -14.71
CA SER A 269 -17.04 -11.46 -14.37
C SER A 269 -16.97 -9.97 -14.74
N GLY A 270 -15.77 -9.45 -14.98
CA GLY A 270 -15.50 -7.99 -15.13
C GLY A 270 -15.58 -7.23 -13.80
N ARG A 271 -15.92 -7.86 -12.68
CA ARG A 271 -16.02 -7.27 -11.34
C ARG A 271 -14.80 -7.62 -10.49
N HIS A 272 -13.70 -6.91 -10.70
CA HIS A 272 -12.42 -7.11 -10.02
C HIS A 272 -11.60 -5.81 -10.00
N ALA A 273 -10.45 -5.81 -9.31
CA ALA A 273 -9.51 -4.67 -9.27
C ALA A 273 -8.07 -5.11 -9.64
N ALA A 274 -7.94 -6.15 -10.47
CA ALA A 274 -6.65 -6.73 -10.87
C ALA A 274 -6.07 -6.01 -12.09
N SER A 275 -5.51 -4.82 -11.88
CA SER A 275 -5.01 -3.94 -12.95
C SER A 275 -3.83 -4.53 -13.72
N LEU A 276 -2.90 -5.23 -13.06
CA LEU A 276 -1.75 -5.86 -13.71
C LEU A 276 -2.15 -7.13 -14.44
N THR A 277 -3.12 -7.90 -13.94
CA THR A 277 -3.58 -9.13 -14.57
C THR A 277 -4.44 -8.88 -15.81
N ALA A 278 -5.37 -7.91 -15.74
CA ALA A 278 -6.40 -7.72 -16.77
C ALA A 278 -6.44 -6.31 -17.38
N GLY A 279 -5.64 -5.37 -16.89
CA GLY A 279 -5.60 -4.00 -17.39
C GLY A 279 -4.65 -3.80 -18.56
N THR A 280 -4.62 -2.58 -19.06
CA THR A 280 -3.76 -2.12 -20.15
C THR A 280 -2.99 -0.86 -19.75
N PRO A 281 -1.84 -0.55 -20.39
CA PRO A 281 -1.10 0.69 -20.12
C PRO A 281 -1.90 1.94 -20.48
N GLY A 282 -1.90 2.93 -19.57
CA GLY A 282 -2.55 4.22 -19.77
C GLY A 282 -2.06 5.23 -18.74
N VAL A 283 -2.73 6.37 -18.62
CA VAL A 283 -2.40 7.43 -17.65
C VAL A 283 -3.53 7.59 -16.65
N LEU A 284 -3.20 7.52 -15.37
CA LEU A 284 -4.14 7.74 -14.27
C LEU A 284 -3.42 8.48 -13.13
N HIS A 285 -4.08 9.48 -12.53
CA HIS A 285 -3.57 10.24 -11.39
C HIS A 285 -2.12 10.75 -11.57
N GLY A 286 -1.79 11.21 -12.80
CA GLY A 286 -0.53 11.86 -13.08
C GLY A 286 0.66 10.96 -13.40
N ASN A 287 0.46 9.65 -13.56
CA ASN A 287 1.50 8.72 -13.99
C ASN A 287 1.02 7.72 -15.03
N ARG A 288 1.94 7.22 -15.87
CA ARG A 288 1.65 6.12 -16.78
C ARG A 288 1.87 4.79 -16.10
N THR A 289 0.87 3.91 -16.17
CA THR A 289 0.88 2.59 -15.51
C THR A 289 -0.13 1.65 -16.17
N TYR A 290 -0.28 0.43 -15.66
CA TYR A 290 -1.42 -0.44 -15.96
C TYR A 290 -2.67 0.04 -15.23
N LEU A 291 -3.80 0.06 -15.95
CA LEU A 291 -5.10 0.42 -15.39
C LEU A 291 -6.24 -0.33 -16.07
N LEU A 292 -7.37 -0.43 -15.36
CA LEU A 292 -8.61 -0.98 -15.88
C LEU A 292 -9.35 0.12 -16.63
N GLN A 293 -9.37 0.02 -17.95
CA GLN A 293 -9.97 1.00 -18.85
C GLN A 293 -10.63 0.30 -20.05
N ASP A 294 -11.64 0.95 -20.61
CA ASP A 294 -12.28 0.52 -21.85
C ASP A 294 -11.47 0.92 -23.10
N ALA A 295 -11.99 0.59 -24.29
CA ALA A 295 -11.35 0.91 -25.56
C ALA A 295 -11.20 2.42 -25.83
N ASN A 296 -11.97 3.27 -25.14
CA ASN A 296 -11.91 4.73 -25.23
C ASN A 296 -11.00 5.36 -24.15
N GLY A 297 -10.35 4.53 -23.32
CA GLY A 297 -9.49 4.99 -22.22
C GLY A 297 -10.27 5.44 -20.97
N GLN A 298 -11.58 5.14 -20.88
CA GLN A 298 -12.38 5.45 -19.71
C GLN A 298 -12.17 4.39 -18.63
N ILE A 299 -12.05 4.83 -17.37
CA ILE A 299 -11.85 3.94 -16.23
C ILE A 299 -13.08 3.05 -16.04
N ILE A 300 -12.85 1.75 -15.92
CA ILE A 300 -13.87 0.76 -15.56
C ILE A 300 -14.00 0.71 -14.04
N ASP A 301 -15.23 0.69 -13.55
CA ASP A 301 -15.50 0.54 -12.11
C ASP A 301 -14.93 -0.78 -11.60
N THR A 302 -14.29 -0.71 -10.46
CA THR A 302 -13.62 -1.84 -9.82
C THR A 302 -14.50 -2.47 -8.74
N HIS A 303 -14.14 -3.67 -8.32
CA HIS A 303 -14.77 -4.37 -7.21
C HIS A 303 -13.77 -5.19 -6.42
N SER A 304 -13.84 -5.07 -5.09
CA SER A 304 -13.14 -5.92 -4.13
C SER A 304 -13.89 -5.93 -2.81
N VAL A 305 -13.88 -7.07 -2.11
CA VAL A 305 -14.33 -7.14 -0.71
C VAL A 305 -13.48 -6.25 0.21
N SER A 306 -12.26 -5.97 -0.21
CA SER A 306 -11.34 -5.08 0.49
C SER A 306 -11.35 -3.68 -0.12
N ALA A 307 -11.82 -2.68 0.62
CA ALA A 307 -11.82 -1.28 0.18
C ALA A 307 -10.42 -0.74 -0.14
N GLY A 308 -9.37 -1.26 0.49
CA GLY A 308 -7.98 -0.84 0.25
C GLY A 308 -7.36 -1.37 -1.04
N LEU A 309 -7.98 -2.39 -1.68
CA LEU A 309 -7.58 -2.91 -2.98
C LEU A 309 -8.53 -2.51 -4.11
N ASP A 310 -9.63 -1.81 -3.79
CA ASP A 310 -10.63 -1.36 -4.75
C ASP A 310 -10.15 -0.09 -5.49
N TYR A 311 -9.21 -0.30 -6.44
CA TYR A 311 -8.55 0.76 -7.18
C TYR A 311 -8.21 0.31 -8.60
N PRO A 312 -8.53 1.09 -9.64
CA PRO A 312 -8.40 0.68 -11.04
C PRO A 312 -6.99 0.79 -11.62
N GLY A 313 -6.01 1.20 -10.83
CA GLY A 313 -4.63 1.39 -11.26
C GLY A 313 -3.63 0.76 -10.30
N VAL A 314 -2.34 0.97 -10.56
CA VAL A 314 -1.25 0.45 -9.74
C VAL A 314 -0.04 1.37 -9.84
N GLY A 315 0.90 1.27 -8.91
CA GLY A 315 2.16 2.00 -8.99
C GLY A 315 2.98 1.64 -10.24
N PRO A 316 3.63 2.62 -10.89
CA PRO A 316 4.35 2.40 -12.15
C PRO A 316 5.55 1.45 -12.03
N GLU A 317 6.17 1.38 -10.85
CA GLU A 317 7.25 0.43 -10.60
C GLU A 317 6.75 -1.02 -10.62
N HIS A 318 5.51 -1.29 -10.15
CA HIS A 318 4.89 -2.61 -10.30
C HIS A 318 4.67 -2.99 -11.76
N ALA A 319 4.24 -2.03 -12.59
CA ALA A 319 4.10 -2.23 -14.03
C ALA A 319 5.43 -2.64 -14.66
N TRP A 320 6.51 -1.95 -14.29
CA TRP A 320 7.86 -2.28 -14.73
C TRP A 320 8.34 -3.65 -14.22
N LEU A 321 8.13 -3.96 -12.94
CA LEU A 321 8.51 -5.25 -12.36
C LEU A 321 7.79 -6.43 -13.02
N LYS A 322 6.55 -6.24 -13.44
CA LYS A 322 5.79 -7.22 -14.25
C LYS A 322 6.43 -7.41 -15.61
N ASP A 323 6.59 -6.33 -16.38
CA ASP A 323 7.07 -6.40 -17.77
C ASP A 323 8.53 -6.86 -17.89
N SER A 324 9.35 -6.52 -16.90
CA SER A 324 10.73 -7.01 -16.81
C SER A 324 10.83 -8.47 -16.32
N GLY A 325 9.71 -9.08 -15.91
CA GLY A 325 9.69 -10.44 -15.36
C GLY A 325 10.29 -10.57 -13.95
N ARG A 326 10.58 -9.45 -13.26
CA ARG A 326 11.15 -9.49 -11.91
C ARG A 326 10.13 -9.89 -10.84
N ALA A 327 8.87 -9.54 -11.03
CA ALA A 327 7.79 -9.94 -10.15
C ALA A 327 6.63 -10.55 -10.95
N THR A 328 5.93 -11.49 -10.33
CA THR A 328 4.71 -12.11 -10.86
C THR A 328 3.50 -11.55 -10.14
N TYR A 329 2.39 -11.36 -10.86
CA TYR A 329 1.14 -10.87 -10.29
C TYR A 329 0.02 -11.87 -10.55
N VAL A 330 -0.78 -12.13 -9.50
CA VAL A 330 -1.83 -13.16 -9.52
C VAL A 330 -3.10 -12.62 -8.88
N PRO A 331 -4.28 -12.89 -9.43
CA PRO A 331 -5.54 -12.52 -8.83
C PRO A 331 -6.00 -13.58 -7.82
N ILE A 332 -6.60 -13.13 -6.72
CA ILE A 332 -7.32 -13.95 -5.73
C ILE A 332 -8.71 -13.36 -5.57
N ASN A 333 -9.75 -14.21 -5.65
CA ASN A 333 -11.14 -13.77 -5.55
C ASN A 333 -11.60 -13.56 -4.10
N ASP A 334 -12.76 -12.92 -3.93
CA ASP A 334 -13.32 -12.56 -2.62
C ASP A 334 -13.59 -13.78 -1.74
N THR A 335 -14.07 -14.89 -2.32
CA THR A 335 -14.37 -16.14 -1.59
C THR A 335 -13.09 -16.75 -1.00
N GLU A 336 -12.02 -16.83 -1.80
CA GLU A 336 -10.72 -17.34 -1.36
C GLU A 336 -10.11 -16.43 -0.29
N THR A 337 -10.28 -15.13 -0.43
CA THR A 337 -9.82 -14.10 0.52
C THR A 337 -10.49 -14.27 1.88
N LEU A 338 -11.82 -14.39 1.92
CA LEU A 338 -12.56 -14.59 3.16
C LEU A 338 -12.23 -15.92 3.82
N ALA A 339 -12.06 -16.99 3.05
CA ALA A 339 -11.63 -18.28 3.58
C ALA A 339 -10.25 -18.20 4.27
N ALA A 340 -9.29 -17.49 3.65
CA ALA A 340 -7.96 -17.28 4.24
C ALA A 340 -8.00 -16.37 5.48
N PHE A 341 -8.85 -15.33 5.47
CA PHE A 341 -9.12 -14.50 6.64
C PHE A 341 -9.55 -15.35 7.85
N HIS A 342 -10.60 -16.14 7.71
CA HIS A 342 -11.09 -17.01 8.78
C HIS A 342 -10.08 -18.05 9.22
N THR A 343 -9.34 -18.62 8.27
CA THR A 343 -8.29 -19.61 8.57
C THR A 343 -7.20 -19.00 9.42
N CYS A 344 -6.69 -17.81 9.06
CA CYS A 344 -5.68 -17.08 9.84
C CYS A 344 -6.18 -16.80 11.27
N CYS A 345 -7.42 -16.30 11.40
CA CYS A 345 -8.03 -16.04 12.71
C CYS A 345 -8.08 -17.30 13.60
N ARG A 346 -8.53 -18.43 13.06
CA ARG A 346 -8.75 -19.64 13.83
C ARG A 346 -7.48 -20.43 14.14
N ILE A 347 -6.49 -20.38 13.24
CA ILE A 347 -5.27 -21.19 13.38
C ILE A 347 -4.18 -20.40 14.07
N GLU A 348 -3.96 -19.14 13.70
CA GLU A 348 -2.85 -18.34 14.21
C GLU A 348 -3.28 -17.31 15.27
N GLY A 349 -4.60 -17.12 15.50
CA GLY A 349 -5.11 -16.12 16.43
C GLY A 349 -4.82 -14.68 16.01
N ILE A 350 -4.65 -14.47 14.70
CA ILE A 350 -4.37 -13.15 14.10
C ILE A 350 -5.53 -12.77 13.22
N ILE A 351 -6.11 -11.59 13.43
CA ILE A 351 -7.16 -11.03 12.58
C ILE A 351 -6.48 -10.13 11.53
N PRO A 352 -6.22 -10.63 10.31
CA PRO A 352 -5.54 -9.86 9.27
C PRO A 352 -6.50 -8.88 8.60
N ALA A 353 -5.99 -7.79 8.02
CA ALA A 353 -6.79 -6.98 7.12
C ALA A 353 -7.24 -7.79 5.88
N LEU A 354 -8.41 -7.46 5.32
CA LEU A 354 -8.90 -8.11 4.09
C LEU A 354 -7.93 -7.93 2.92
N GLU A 355 -7.21 -6.81 2.87
CA GLU A 355 -6.13 -6.61 1.92
C GLU A 355 -5.09 -7.74 2.00
N THR A 356 -4.58 -7.97 3.21
CA THR A 356 -3.57 -9.01 3.47
C THR A 356 -4.11 -10.41 3.20
N SER A 357 -5.40 -10.63 3.44
CA SER A 357 -6.04 -11.95 3.27
C SER A 357 -5.96 -12.46 1.83
N HIS A 358 -5.87 -11.57 0.82
CA HIS A 358 -5.56 -11.95 -0.57
C HIS A 358 -4.17 -12.61 -0.66
N ALA A 359 -3.16 -11.99 -0.06
CA ALA A 359 -1.80 -12.54 -0.04
C ALA A 359 -1.72 -13.86 0.74
N LEU A 360 -2.44 -13.96 1.86
CA LEU A 360 -2.54 -15.18 2.66
C LEU A 360 -3.22 -16.32 1.88
N ALA A 361 -4.28 -16.04 1.13
CA ALA A 361 -4.95 -17.02 0.28
C ALA A 361 -4.00 -17.58 -0.78
N TYR A 362 -3.24 -16.72 -1.44
CA TYR A 362 -2.24 -17.19 -2.40
C TYR A 362 -1.13 -18.01 -1.73
N ALA A 363 -0.60 -17.57 -0.59
CA ALA A 363 0.42 -18.30 0.14
C ALA A 363 -0.07 -19.68 0.56
N ALA A 364 -1.34 -19.80 0.99
CA ALA A 364 -1.95 -21.09 1.33
C ALA A 364 -2.13 -22.02 0.12
N LYS A 365 -2.36 -21.47 -1.08
CA LYS A 365 -2.40 -22.24 -2.34
C LYS A 365 -1.01 -22.67 -2.78
N LEU A 366 -0.01 -21.82 -2.59
CA LEU A 366 1.36 -22.05 -3.01
C LEU A 366 2.09 -23.07 -2.10
N ALA A 367 1.94 -22.95 -0.79
CA ALA A 367 2.71 -23.71 0.19
C ALA A 367 2.68 -25.24 -0.05
N PRO A 368 1.52 -25.90 -0.25
CA PRO A 368 1.47 -27.36 -0.47
C PRO A 368 2.12 -27.81 -1.77
N THR A 369 2.38 -26.90 -2.72
CA THR A 369 3.05 -27.24 -3.99
C THR A 369 4.58 -27.22 -3.90
N LEU A 370 5.13 -26.79 -2.77
CA LEU A 370 6.56 -26.60 -2.54
C LEU A 370 7.10 -27.58 -1.48
N PRO A 371 8.39 -27.94 -1.54
CA PRO A 371 9.06 -28.69 -0.47
C PRO A 371 8.98 -27.99 0.90
N LYS A 372 9.03 -28.79 1.99
CA LYS A 372 8.92 -28.32 3.37
C LYS A 372 10.06 -27.38 3.82
N ASP A 373 11.19 -27.43 3.18
CA ASP A 373 12.33 -26.56 3.44
C ASP A 373 12.21 -25.18 2.78
N LYS A 374 11.21 -25.00 1.89
CA LYS A 374 10.94 -23.71 1.27
C LYS A 374 10.25 -22.74 2.22
N VAL A 375 10.52 -21.44 2.02
CA VAL A 375 10.09 -20.36 2.90
C VAL A 375 9.32 -19.31 2.09
N ILE A 376 8.08 -19.05 2.50
CA ILE A 376 7.23 -17.99 1.97
C ILE A 376 7.09 -16.91 3.04
N LEU A 377 7.60 -15.71 2.75
CA LEU A 377 7.43 -14.53 3.60
C LEU A 377 6.25 -13.70 3.08
N VAL A 378 5.20 -13.56 3.87
CA VAL A 378 4.03 -12.75 3.53
C VAL A 378 4.09 -11.43 4.31
N ASN A 379 3.92 -10.30 3.61
CA ASN A 379 3.75 -9.02 4.28
C ASN A 379 2.33 -8.91 4.85
N LEU A 380 2.18 -9.10 6.16
CA LEU A 380 0.92 -8.90 6.87
C LEU A 380 0.72 -7.40 7.09
N SER A 381 0.21 -6.72 6.06
CA SER A 381 0.28 -5.29 5.85
C SER A 381 -0.59 -4.45 6.80
N GLY A 382 -1.58 -5.07 7.46
CA GLY A 382 -2.45 -4.40 8.41
C GLY A 382 -3.36 -5.37 9.17
N ARG A 383 -3.95 -4.87 10.27
CA ARG A 383 -4.92 -5.62 11.09
C ARG A 383 -6.34 -5.45 10.60
N GLY A 384 -7.18 -6.45 10.87
CA GLY A 384 -8.54 -6.57 10.37
C GLY A 384 -9.64 -5.94 11.24
N ASP A 385 -9.30 -5.25 12.33
CA ASP A 385 -10.33 -4.63 13.21
C ASP A 385 -11.28 -3.71 12.43
N LYS A 386 -10.78 -3.02 11.41
CA LYS A 386 -11.56 -2.15 10.52
C LYS A 386 -12.55 -2.90 9.64
N ASP A 387 -12.33 -4.19 9.41
CA ASP A 387 -13.08 -5.03 8.46
C ASP A 387 -14.16 -5.87 9.14
N MET A 388 -14.25 -5.81 10.48
CA MET A 388 -15.14 -6.68 11.26
C MET A 388 -16.60 -6.59 10.84
N GLN A 389 -17.10 -5.39 10.54
CA GLN A 389 -18.48 -5.20 10.07
C GLN A 389 -18.67 -5.87 8.70
N THR A 390 -17.77 -5.62 7.75
CA THR A 390 -17.84 -6.21 6.40
C THR A 390 -17.81 -7.73 6.45
N VAL A 391 -16.93 -8.30 7.30
CA VAL A 391 -16.83 -9.77 7.45
C VAL A 391 -18.08 -10.33 8.11
N ALA A 392 -18.59 -9.69 9.18
CA ALA A 392 -19.83 -10.13 9.85
C ALA A 392 -21.02 -10.14 8.89
N GLU A 393 -21.20 -9.10 8.07
CA GLU A 393 -22.24 -9.05 7.05
C GLU A 393 -22.11 -10.18 6.02
N ARG A 394 -20.89 -10.51 5.59
CA ARG A 394 -20.62 -11.64 4.68
C ARG A 394 -20.88 -13.01 5.34
N ASP A 395 -20.67 -13.11 6.65
CA ASP A 395 -20.98 -14.31 7.45
C ASP A 395 -22.49 -14.41 7.81
N GLY A 396 -23.32 -13.42 7.40
CA GLY A 396 -24.73 -13.39 7.71
C GLY A 396 -25.06 -12.99 9.15
N LEU A 397 -24.09 -12.37 9.85
CA LEU A 397 -24.25 -11.88 11.23
C LEU A 397 -24.64 -10.40 11.22
N LYS A 398 -25.58 -10.04 12.07
CA LYS A 398 -25.91 -8.63 12.38
C LYS A 398 -25.06 -8.20 13.57
N VAL A 399 -24.17 -7.24 13.38
CA VAL A 399 -23.30 -6.64 14.41
C VAL A 399 -23.73 -5.21 14.67
#